data_1f5c8041f0ffda32d29f567baf9a7c98
#
_entry.id   1f5c8041f0ffda32d29f567baf9a7c98
#
_cell.length_a   1.000
_cell.length_b   1.000
_cell.length_c   1.000
_cell.angle_alpha   90.00
_cell.angle_beta   90.00
_cell.angle_gamma   90.00
#
_symmetry.space_group_name_H-M   'P 1'
#
loop_
_entity.id
_entity.type
_entity.pdbx_description
1 polymer ?
#
loop_
_entity_poly.entity_id
_entity_poly.type
_entity_poly.pdbx_seq_one_letter_code
_entity_poly.pdbx_strand_id
1 'polypeptide(L)'
;MAGQFTVRFNKKYCFVFITAWSASVRLMVNTFVVSADLEACAKALDYRRLGKQRVEAYQLWRALMGMTKGWVHHPATLMWKGHTCFLAKYCNTMIIEWQARGYKNNMALLPTCINPRPPWWWGWEPVIKSHQASLNRKMPDFYHFEVGSWKEWGYVWPSKVPERLRLLDVGPEHLEIERA
;
A
#
# COMPACT_ATOMS: atom_id res chain seq x y z
N MET A 1 27.39 -14.32 -3.82
CA MET A 1 26.40 -15.37 -3.46
C MET A 1 25.02 -14.88 -3.87
N ALA A 2 24.40 -15.57 -4.83
CA ALA A 2 23.08 -15.21 -5.34
C ALA A 2 22.04 -15.59 -4.27
N GLY A 3 21.29 -14.60 -3.76
CA GLY A 3 20.21 -14.83 -2.83
C GLY A 3 19.08 -15.60 -3.52
N GLN A 4 18.75 -16.76 -2.99
CA GLN A 4 17.61 -17.53 -3.48
C GLN A 4 16.32 -16.78 -3.16
N PHE A 5 15.53 -16.51 -4.20
CA PHE A 5 14.18 -16.01 -4.06
C PHE A 5 13.25 -17.18 -3.75
N THR A 6 12.72 -17.23 -2.54
CA THR A 6 11.69 -18.21 -2.22
C THR A 6 10.32 -17.59 -2.44
N VAL A 7 9.66 -18.02 -3.51
CA VAL A 7 8.26 -17.67 -3.76
C VAL A 7 7.41 -18.75 -3.09
N ARG A 8 6.70 -18.41 -2.04
CA ARG A 8 5.68 -19.29 -1.46
C ARG A 8 4.33 -18.92 -2.03
N PHE A 9 3.70 -19.88 -2.69
CA PHE A 9 2.33 -19.75 -3.18
C PHE A 9 1.37 -20.30 -2.11
N ASN A 10 0.46 -19.49 -1.66
CA ASN A 10 -0.69 -20.00 -0.92
C ASN A 10 -1.81 -20.30 -1.93
N LYS A 11 -2.21 -21.59 -2.04
CA LYS A 11 -3.24 -22.07 -2.99
C LYS A 11 -4.60 -21.37 -2.81
N LYS A 12 -4.86 -20.75 -1.67
CA LYS A 12 -6.14 -20.12 -1.35
C LYS A 12 -6.20 -18.64 -1.81
N TYR A 13 -5.02 -18.00 -1.94
CA TYR A 13 -4.92 -16.59 -2.36
C TYR A 13 -3.68 -16.44 -3.23
N CYS A 14 -3.80 -15.82 -4.40
CA CYS A 14 -2.66 -15.59 -5.29
C CYS A 14 -1.82 -14.42 -4.79
N PHE A 15 -0.91 -14.66 -3.84
CA PHE A 15 0.01 -13.66 -3.31
C PHE A 15 1.43 -13.97 -3.68
N VAL A 16 2.17 -12.94 -4.04
CA VAL A 16 3.62 -12.99 -4.12
C VAL A 16 4.16 -12.44 -2.81
N PHE A 17 4.68 -13.31 -1.96
CA PHE A 17 5.43 -12.91 -0.77
C PHE A 17 6.89 -12.75 -1.17
N ILE A 18 7.41 -11.55 -1.11
CA ILE A 18 8.84 -11.34 -1.30
C ILE A 18 9.48 -11.31 0.07
N THR A 19 10.01 -12.46 0.49
CA THR A 19 10.87 -12.59 1.66
C THR A 19 12.33 -12.50 1.19
N ALA A 20 12.85 -11.31 1.04
CA ALA A 20 14.26 -11.12 0.80
C ALA A 20 14.80 -10.04 1.74
N TRP A 21 15.49 -10.47 2.77
CA TRP A 21 16.43 -9.62 3.48
C TRP A 21 17.77 -9.69 2.75
N SER A 22 17.96 -8.82 1.77
CA SER A 22 19.26 -8.52 1.20
C SER A 22 19.65 -7.12 1.62
N ALA A 23 20.85 -6.97 2.16
CA ALA A 23 21.43 -5.72 2.68
C ALA A 23 21.76 -4.68 1.60
N SER A 24 21.00 -4.64 0.53
CA SER A 24 20.97 -3.56 -0.45
C SER A 24 19.74 -2.72 -0.14
N VAL A 25 19.94 -1.52 0.40
CA VAL A 25 18.92 -0.49 0.52
C VAL A 25 18.53 -0.07 -0.90
N ARG A 26 17.84 -0.92 -1.63
CA ARG A 26 17.10 -0.49 -2.80
C ARG A 26 15.98 0.40 -2.29
N LEU A 27 15.97 1.63 -2.78
CA LEU A 27 14.83 2.52 -2.66
C LEU A 27 13.59 1.78 -3.19
N MET A 28 12.89 1.10 -2.28
CA MET A 28 11.65 0.40 -2.63
C MET A 28 10.51 1.41 -2.50
N VAL A 29 9.84 1.66 -3.61
CA VAL A 29 8.59 2.42 -3.61
C VAL A 29 7.49 1.59 -2.94
N ASN A 30 6.70 2.22 -2.07
CA ASN A 30 5.55 1.57 -1.44
C ASN A 30 4.48 2.60 -1.02
N THR A 31 3.26 2.12 -0.80
CA THR A 31 2.20 2.86 -0.14
C THR A 31 1.82 2.12 1.14
N PHE A 32 2.00 2.77 2.30
CA PHE A 32 1.61 2.18 3.59
C PHE A 32 0.11 2.33 3.80
N VAL A 33 -0.58 1.19 3.88
CA VAL A 33 -2.00 1.10 4.20
C VAL A 33 -2.11 0.38 5.55
N VAL A 34 -2.31 1.15 6.60
CA VAL A 34 -2.32 0.64 7.99
C VAL A 34 -3.71 0.68 8.62
N SER A 35 -4.69 1.17 7.88
CA SER A 35 -6.10 1.27 8.25
C SER A 35 -6.96 1.27 6.99
N ALA A 36 -8.24 0.97 7.13
CA ALA A 36 -9.25 1.19 6.08
C ALA A 36 -9.61 2.68 5.91
N ASP A 37 -9.22 3.52 6.86
CA ASP A 37 -9.41 4.97 6.80
C ASP A 37 -8.15 5.67 6.28
N LEU A 38 -8.32 6.56 5.30
CA LEU A 38 -7.22 7.28 4.64
C LEU A 38 -6.50 8.26 5.58
N GLU A 39 -7.28 8.97 6.40
CA GLU A 39 -6.72 9.95 7.35
C GLU A 39 -5.99 9.23 8.47
N ALA A 40 -6.55 8.13 8.98
CA ALA A 40 -5.89 7.29 9.96
C ALA A 40 -4.57 6.72 9.42
N CYS A 41 -4.51 6.32 8.14
CA CYS A 41 -3.26 5.94 7.49
C CYS A 41 -2.23 7.07 7.52
N ALA A 42 -2.62 8.29 7.17
CA ALA A 42 -1.71 9.43 7.14
C ALA A 42 -1.24 9.82 8.55
N LYS A 43 -2.18 9.92 9.50
CA LYS A 43 -1.91 10.29 10.91
C LYS A 43 -1.00 9.30 11.63
N ALA A 44 -1.08 8.01 11.28
CA ALA A 44 -0.26 6.96 11.89
C ALA A 44 1.22 7.02 11.47
N LEU A 45 1.57 7.70 10.37
CA LEU A 45 2.94 7.72 9.87
C LEU A 45 3.80 8.76 10.59
N ASP A 46 5.05 8.39 10.91
CA ASP A 46 6.07 9.33 11.34
C ASP A 46 6.39 10.34 10.20
N TYR A 47 7.04 11.44 10.54
CA TYR A 47 7.28 12.53 9.59
C TYR A 47 8.09 12.11 8.36
N ARG A 48 9.09 11.21 8.52
CA ARG A 48 9.93 10.74 7.41
C ARG A 48 9.12 9.89 6.44
N ARG A 49 8.29 8.97 6.98
CA ARG A 49 7.46 8.09 6.16
C ARG A 49 6.30 8.84 5.54
N LEU A 50 5.66 9.74 6.27
CA LEU A 50 4.63 10.61 5.71
C LEU A 50 5.19 11.47 4.58
N GLY A 51 6.34 12.11 4.79
CA GLY A 51 7.02 12.88 3.75
C GLY A 51 7.35 12.06 2.51
N LYS A 52 7.78 10.82 2.69
CA LYS A 52 8.10 9.88 1.61
C LYS A 52 6.85 9.38 0.89
N GLN A 53 5.77 9.10 1.62
CA GLN A 53 4.51 8.60 1.04
C GLN A 53 3.87 9.57 0.04
N ARG A 54 3.94 10.88 0.26
CA ARG A 54 3.50 11.87 -0.73
C ARG A 54 4.19 11.65 -2.08
N VAL A 55 5.51 11.48 -2.04
CA VAL A 55 6.35 11.36 -3.24
C VAL A 55 6.16 9.98 -3.87
N GLU A 56 6.14 8.91 -3.08
CA GLU A 56 5.99 7.55 -3.59
C GLU A 56 4.60 7.33 -4.21
N ALA A 57 3.53 7.75 -3.56
CA ALA A 57 2.19 7.67 -4.12
C ALA A 57 2.06 8.47 -5.43
N TYR A 58 2.68 9.65 -5.49
CA TYR A 58 2.75 10.44 -6.72
C TYR A 58 3.51 9.71 -7.84
N GLN A 59 4.63 9.07 -7.52
CA GLN A 59 5.41 8.29 -8.50
C GLN A 59 4.60 7.11 -9.04
N LEU A 60 3.89 6.37 -8.17
CA LEU A 60 3.03 5.27 -8.59
C LEU A 60 1.86 5.77 -9.46
N TRP A 61 1.25 6.89 -9.08
CA TRP A 61 0.19 7.52 -9.87
C TRP A 61 0.69 7.88 -11.26
N ARG A 62 1.85 8.53 -11.38
CA ARG A 62 2.46 8.84 -12.68
C ARG A 62 2.77 7.61 -13.52
N ALA A 63 3.23 6.53 -12.89
CA ALA A 63 3.49 5.25 -13.56
C ALA A 63 2.20 4.66 -14.14
N LEU A 64 1.10 4.67 -13.37
CA LEU A 64 -0.21 4.19 -13.81
C LEU A 64 -0.85 5.06 -14.90
N MET A 65 -0.56 6.37 -14.88
CA MET A 65 -1.00 7.31 -15.92
C MET A 65 -0.12 7.28 -17.19
N GLY A 66 0.90 6.41 -17.24
CA GLY A 66 1.81 6.33 -18.40
C GLY A 66 2.79 7.50 -18.53
N MET A 67 2.90 8.35 -17.51
CA MET A 67 3.76 9.56 -17.53
C MET A 67 5.23 9.25 -17.24
N THR A 68 5.56 8.04 -16.87
CA THR A 68 6.93 7.59 -16.59
C THR A 68 7.07 6.10 -16.89
N LYS A 69 8.30 5.67 -17.22
CA LYS A 69 8.64 4.25 -17.39
C LYS A 69 9.12 3.60 -16.10
N GLY A 70 9.39 4.39 -15.06
CA GLY A 70 9.82 3.89 -13.75
C GLY A 70 8.65 3.29 -12.97
N TRP A 71 8.92 2.22 -12.23
CA TRP A 71 7.99 1.56 -11.29
C TRP A 71 6.74 0.89 -11.90
N VAL A 72 6.55 0.89 -13.23
CA VAL A 72 5.33 0.38 -13.91
C VAL A 72 5.05 -1.10 -13.62
N HIS A 73 6.08 -1.90 -13.38
CA HIS A 73 5.97 -3.33 -13.07
C HIS A 73 6.16 -3.65 -11.58
N HIS A 74 6.32 -2.64 -10.74
CA HIS A 74 6.52 -2.85 -9.31
C HIS A 74 5.22 -3.33 -8.65
N PRO A 75 5.24 -4.33 -7.73
CA PRO A 75 4.02 -4.82 -7.07
C PRO A 75 3.19 -3.72 -6.41
N ALA A 76 3.84 -2.73 -5.78
CA ALA A 76 3.16 -1.57 -5.21
C ALA A 76 2.44 -0.70 -6.25
N THR A 77 2.85 -0.71 -7.53
CA THR A 77 2.12 -0.04 -8.60
C THR A 77 0.97 -0.91 -9.08
N LEU A 78 1.24 -2.20 -9.27
CA LEU A 78 0.27 -3.14 -9.81
C LEU A 78 -0.97 -3.30 -8.92
N MET A 79 -0.81 -3.23 -7.59
CA MET A 79 -1.95 -3.28 -6.67
C MET A 79 -2.95 -2.12 -6.86
N TRP A 80 -2.49 -0.97 -7.37
CA TRP A 80 -3.33 0.20 -7.63
C TRP A 80 -3.87 0.26 -9.06
N LYS A 81 -3.55 -0.72 -9.92
CA LYS A 81 -4.00 -0.73 -11.30
C LYS A 81 -5.53 -0.73 -11.39
N GLY A 82 -6.09 0.22 -12.16
CA GLY A 82 -7.53 0.44 -12.25
C GLY A 82 -8.11 1.37 -11.17
N HIS A 83 -7.32 1.80 -10.18
CA HIS A 83 -7.76 2.64 -9.07
C HIS A 83 -6.96 3.94 -8.95
N THR A 84 -6.59 4.54 -10.08
CA THR A 84 -5.76 5.77 -10.13
C THR A 84 -6.39 6.95 -9.40
N CYS A 85 -7.73 7.09 -9.45
CA CYS A 85 -8.46 8.13 -8.72
C CYS A 85 -8.37 7.93 -7.20
N PHE A 86 -8.46 6.69 -6.72
CA PHE A 86 -8.35 6.41 -5.29
C PHE A 86 -6.90 6.55 -4.80
N LEU A 87 -5.90 6.19 -5.63
CA LEU A 87 -4.50 6.47 -5.35
C LEU A 87 -4.21 7.98 -5.30
N ALA A 88 -4.84 8.77 -6.19
CA ALA A 88 -4.73 10.23 -6.14
C ALA A 88 -5.32 10.77 -4.82
N LYS A 89 -6.48 10.27 -4.38
CA LYS A 89 -7.06 10.61 -3.08
C LYS A 89 -6.13 10.25 -1.94
N TYR A 90 -5.53 9.04 -1.95
CA TYR A 90 -4.53 8.62 -0.97
C TYR A 90 -3.33 9.59 -0.94
N CYS A 91 -2.77 9.93 -2.10
CA CYS A 91 -1.65 10.87 -2.21
C CYS A 91 -2.02 12.25 -1.63
N ASN A 92 -3.19 12.76 -1.97
CA ASN A 92 -3.69 14.04 -1.50
C ASN A 92 -3.87 14.05 0.02
N THR A 93 -4.38 12.97 0.60
CA THR A 93 -4.50 12.83 2.06
C THR A 93 -3.13 12.92 2.74
N MET A 94 -2.09 12.29 2.17
CA MET A 94 -0.73 12.39 2.70
C MET A 94 -0.17 13.82 2.60
N ILE A 95 -0.48 14.54 1.52
CA ILE A 95 -0.07 15.93 1.33
C ILE A 95 -0.78 16.84 2.34
N ILE A 96 -2.08 16.67 2.54
CA ILE A 96 -2.89 17.47 3.47
C ILE A 96 -2.38 17.27 4.91
N GLU A 97 -2.18 16.02 5.32
CA GLU A 97 -1.64 15.71 6.66
C GLU A 97 -0.23 16.29 6.85
N TRP A 98 0.63 16.23 5.80
CA TRP A 98 1.95 16.83 5.83
C TRP A 98 1.89 18.34 6.11
N GLN A 99 0.98 19.04 5.41
CA GLN A 99 0.77 20.48 5.60
C GLN A 99 0.14 20.79 6.96
N ALA A 100 -0.82 19.97 7.41
CA ALA A 100 -1.47 20.11 8.72
C ALA A 100 -0.46 20.00 9.87
N ARG A 101 0.62 19.22 9.71
CA ARG A 101 1.75 19.16 10.66
C ARG A 101 2.73 20.35 10.54
N GLY A 102 2.45 21.34 9.72
CA GLY A 102 3.29 22.55 9.56
C GLY A 102 4.48 22.37 8.62
N TYR A 103 4.59 21.26 7.88
CA TYR A 103 5.71 21.06 6.98
C TYR A 103 5.51 21.75 5.62
N LYS A 104 6.58 22.33 5.09
CA LYS A 104 6.57 22.95 3.76
C LYS A 104 6.26 21.90 2.67
N ASN A 105 5.34 22.24 1.79
CA ASN A 105 4.95 21.41 0.65
C ASN A 105 5.04 22.17 -0.66
N ASN A 106 5.66 21.53 -1.66
CA ASN A 106 5.78 22.06 -3.02
C ASN A 106 5.03 21.18 -4.05
N MET A 107 4.26 20.19 -3.59
CA MET A 107 3.49 19.32 -4.46
C MET A 107 2.06 19.84 -4.61
N ALA A 108 1.58 19.90 -5.84
CA ALA A 108 0.16 20.13 -6.10
C ALA A 108 -0.67 18.90 -5.74
N LEU A 109 -1.93 19.13 -5.35
CA LEU A 109 -2.90 18.04 -5.21
C LEU A 109 -3.18 17.42 -6.59
N LEU A 110 -3.32 16.11 -6.60
CA LEU A 110 -3.66 15.35 -7.81
C LEU A 110 -5.16 15.47 -8.11
N PRO A 111 -5.54 15.46 -9.40
CA PRO A 111 -6.94 15.41 -9.78
C PRO A 111 -7.57 14.09 -9.31
N THR A 112 -8.74 14.18 -8.71
CA THR A 112 -9.52 13.03 -8.23
C THR A 112 -10.88 12.97 -8.89
N CYS A 113 -11.47 11.78 -8.97
CA CYS A 113 -12.86 11.61 -9.37
C CYS A 113 -13.80 12.07 -8.24
N ILE A 114 -15.05 12.35 -8.54
CA ILE A 114 -16.08 12.75 -7.55
C ILE A 114 -16.24 11.66 -6.48
N ASN A 115 -16.37 10.40 -6.89
CA ASN A 115 -16.49 9.24 -5.99
C ASN A 115 -15.46 8.17 -6.39
N PRO A 116 -14.19 8.31 -5.97
CA PRO A 116 -13.18 7.32 -6.29
C PRO A 116 -13.45 6.01 -5.58
N ARG A 117 -13.66 4.94 -6.34
CA ARG A 117 -13.88 3.60 -5.78
C ARG A 117 -12.59 3.05 -5.20
N PRO A 118 -12.60 2.55 -3.94
CA PRO A 118 -11.46 1.86 -3.37
C PRO A 118 -11.16 0.58 -4.15
N PRO A 119 -9.89 0.13 -4.15
CA PRO A 119 -9.56 -1.20 -4.66
C PRO A 119 -10.14 -2.28 -3.76
N TRP A 120 -10.41 -3.47 -4.32
CA TRP A 120 -11.01 -4.59 -3.61
C TRP A 120 -10.26 -5.00 -2.32
N TRP A 121 -8.95 -4.77 -2.26
CA TRP A 121 -8.10 -5.07 -1.10
C TRP A 121 -8.07 -3.94 -0.06
N TRP A 122 -8.75 -2.82 -0.30
CA TRP A 122 -8.80 -1.73 0.66
C TRP A 122 -9.56 -2.17 1.91
N GLY A 123 -8.92 -2.02 3.07
CA GLY A 123 -9.45 -2.54 4.33
C GLY A 123 -9.16 -4.03 4.57
N TRP A 124 -8.54 -4.73 3.63
CA TRP A 124 -8.24 -6.14 3.79
C TRP A 124 -7.10 -6.38 4.78
N GLU A 125 -7.40 -7.19 5.82
CA GLU A 125 -6.52 -7.42 6.95
C GLU A 125 -5.08 -7.83 6.57
N PRO A 126 -4.83 -8.78 5.66
CA PRO A 126 -3.47 -9.15 5.28
C PRO A 126 -2.62 -7.99 4.76
N VAL A 127 -3.19 -7.05 4.01
CA VAL A 127 -2.48 -5.84 3.55
C VAL A 127 -2.16 -4.96 4.76
N ILE A 128 -3.16 -4.65 5.57
CA ILE A 128 -3.03 -3.77 6.74
C ILE A 128 -1.97 -4.32 7.70
N LYS A 129 -2.12 -5.58 8.12
CA LYS A 129 -1.23 -6.21 9.11
C LYS A 129 0.21 -6.35 8.61
N SER A 130 0.41 -6.70 7.34
CA SER A 130 1.76 -6.78 6.76
C SER A 130 2.47 -5.42 6.70
N HIS A 131 1.71 -4.35 6.41
CA HIS A 131 2.24 -3.00 6.40
C HIS A 131 2.52 -2.49 7.82
N GLN A 132 1.63 -2.75 8.78
CA GLN A 132 1.83 -2.47 10.19
C GLN A 132 3.08 -3.19 10.73
N ALA A 133 3.21 -4.50 10.47
CA ALA A 133 4.37 -5.28 10.87
C ALA A 133 5.69 -4.73 10.28
N SER A 134 5.65 -4.31 9.01
CA SER A 134 6.81 -3.69 8.37
C SER A 134 7.19 -2.35 9.00
N LEU A 135 6.21 -1.56 9.44
CA LEU A 135 6.46 -0.30 10.14
C LEU A 135 7.04 -0.55 11.53
N ASN A 136 6.49 -1.49 12.30
CA ASN A 136 7.04 -1.89 13.60
C ASN A 136 8.53 -2.27 13.49
N ARG A 137 8.90 -3.08 12.48
CA ARG A 137 10.30 -3.45 12.24
C ARG A 137 11.20 -2.29 11.81
N LYS A 138 10.64 -1.32 11.07
CA LYS A 138 11.42 -0.16 10.56
C LYS A 138 11.72 0.87 11.63
N MET A 139 10.87 1.00 12.61
CA MET A 139 10.99 2.00 13.68
C MET A 139 10.26 1.51 14.93
N PRO A 140 10.82 0.52 15.63
CA PRO A 140 10.18 -0.13 16.78
C PRO A 140 9.92 0.82 17.95
N ASP A 141 10.69 1.89 18.06
CA ASP A 141 10.50 2.90 19.11
C ASP A 141 9.31 3.84 18.86
N PHE A 142 8.74 3.81 17.66
CA PHE A 142 7.62 4.66 17.26
C PHE A 142 6.34 3.87 16.95
N TYR A 143 6.48 2.73 16.26
CA TYR A 143 5.34 1.94 15.82
C TYR A 143 5.12 0.73 16.73
N HIS A 144 3.91 0.63 17.28
CA HIS A 144 3.51 -0.43 18.21
C HIS A 144 2.17 -1.06 17.79
N PHE A 145 2.00 -1.34 16.50
CA PHE A 145 0.79 -1.98 16.01
C PHE A 145 0.69 -3.42 16.51
N GLU A 146 -0.49 -3.80 16.95
CA GLU A 146 -0.81 -5.20 17.29
C GLU A 146 -0.96 -6.03 16.02
N VAL A 147 0.06 -6.81 15.70
CA VAL A 147 0.16 -7.55 14.43
C VAL A 147 0.09 -9.06 14.60
N GLY A 148 0.13 -9.59 15.83
CA GLY A 148 0.04 -11.03 16.10
C GLY A 148 1.03 -11.85 15.26
N SER A 149 0.53 -12.90 14.61
CA SER A 149 1.31 -13.79 13.75
C SER A 149 1.93 -13.13 12.51
N TRP A 150 1.53 -11.90 12.17
CA TRP A 150 2.06 -11.14 11.04
C TRP A 150 3.44 -10.52 11.29
N LYS A 151 3.96 -10.60 12.51
CA LYS A 151 5.22 -9.97 12.92
C LYS A 151 6.39 -10.26 11.96
N GLU A 152 6.51 -11.49 11.48
CA GLU A 152 7.60 -11.94 10.61
C GLU A 152 7.28 -11.84 9.11
N TRP A 153 6.07 -11.40 8.75
CA TRP A 153 5.66 -11.33 7.36
C TRP A 153 6.23 -10.12 6.62
N GLY A 154 6.62 -10.34 5.36
CA GLY A 154 6.93 -9.25 4.42
C GLY A 154 5.65 -8.53 3.96
N TYR A 155 5.81 -7.60 3.02
CA TYR A 155 4.66 -6.92 2.43
C TYR A 155 3.75 -7.88 1.67
N VAL A 156 2.45 -7.70 1.87
CA VAL A 156 1.42 -8.31 1.05
C VAL A 156 0.98 -7.30 0.00
N TRP A 157 1.20 -7.62 -1.28
CA TRP A 157 0.73 -6.82 -2.40
C TRP A 157 -0.28 -7.61 -3.22
N PRO A 158 -1.56 -7.20 -3.21
CA PRO A 158 -2.59 -7.84 -4.04
C PRO A 158 -2.36 -7.47 -5.51
N SER A 159 -1.76 -8.37 -6.26
CA SER A 159 -1.42 -8.16 -7.68
C SER A 159 -2.54 -8.55 -8.64
N LYS A 160 -3.53 -9.32 -8.18
CA LYS A 160 -4.67 -9.78 -8.98
C LYS A 160 -5.93 -9.80 -8.11
N VAL A 161 -7.06 -9.46 -8.71
CA VAL A 161 -8.36 -9.71 -8.11
C VAL A 161 -8.56 -11.24 -8.07
N PRO A 162 -8.86 -11.85 -6.93
CA PRO A 162 -9.20 -13.26 -6.86
C PRO A 162 -10.35 -13.60 -7.80
N GLU A 163 -10.28 -14.76 -8.48
CA GLU A 163 -11.26 -15.16 -9.50
C GLU A 163 -12.71 -15.12 -8.96
N ARG A 164 -12.92 -15.62 -7.74
CA ARG A 164 -14.22 -15.59 -7.07
C ARG A 164 -14.79 -14.18 -6.87
N LEU A 165 -13.93 -13.16 -6.68
CA LEU A 165 -14.36 -11.77 -6.52
C LEU A 165 -14.66 -11.10 -7.85
N ARG A 166 -14.06 -11.58 -8.96
CA ARG A 166 -14.38 -11.12 -10.31
C ARG A 166 -15.77 -11.50 -10.75
N LEU A 167 -16.20 -12.71 -10.36
CA LEU A 167 -17.50 -13.26 -10.74
C LEU A 167 -18.66 -12.59 -9.99
N LEU A 168 -18.39 -11.96 -8.86
CA LEU A 168 -19.43 -11.40 -7.99
C LEU A 168 -19.69 -9.91 -8.23
N ASP A 169 -18.81 -9.21 -8.94
CA ASP A 169 -18.84 -7.73 -9.11
C ASP A 169 -19.12 -6.98 -7.79
N VAL A 170 -18.58 -7.52 -6.70
CA VAL A 170 -18.90 -7.09 -5.33
C VAL A 170 -17.96 -6.00 -4.86
N GLY A 171 -18.55 -4.97 -4.28
CA GLY A 171 -17.86 -3.91 -3.58
C GLY A 171 -17.20 -4.37 -2.27
N PRO A 172 -16.43 -3.51 -1.61
CA PRO A 172 -15.69 -3.83 -0.39
C PRO A 172 -16.58 -4.33 0.77
N GLU A 173 -17.86 -3.95 0.80
CA GLU A 173 -18.85 -4.40 1.79
C GLU A 173 -19.09 -5.91 1.78
N HIS A 174 -18.87 -6.57 0.66
CA HIS A 174 -19.06 -8.02 0.55
C HIS A 174 -17.80 -8.83 0.87
N LEU A 175 -16.65 -8.16 1.05
CA LEU A 175 -15.41 -8.81 1.47
C LEU A 175 -15.44 -9.26 2.94
N GLU A 176 -16.29 -8.65 3.77
CA GLU A 176 -16.41 -8.98 5.18
C GLU A 176 -17.17 -10.31 5.41
N ILE A 177 -18.10 -10.64 4.54
CA ILE A 177 -18.91 -11.88 4.63
C ILE A 177 -18.07 -13.13 4.34
N GLU A 178 -17.03 -13.02 3.53
CA GLU A 178 -16.13 -14.13 3.20
C GLU A 178 -14.93 -14.29 4.15
N ARG A 179 -14.77 -13.40 5.13
CA ARG A 179 -13.66 -13.44 6.11
C ARG A 179 -14.01 -14.32 7.34
N ALA A 180 -15.28 -14.63 7.58
CA ALA A 180 -15.75 -15.54 8.60
C ALA A 180 -15.72 -16.99 8.09
#